data_526d0bff874150416f8c8b5f2c34a313
#
_entry.id   526d0bff874150416f8c8b5f2c34a313
#
_cell.length_a   1.000
_cell.length_b   1.000
_cell.length_c   1.000
_cell.angle_alpha   90.00
_cell.angle_beta   90.00
_cell.angle_gamma   90.00
#
_symmetry.space_group_name_H-M   'P 1'
#
loop_
_entity.id
_entity.type
_entity.pdbx_description
1 polymer ?
#
loop_
_entity_poly.entity_id
_entity_poly.type
_entity_poly.pdbx_seq_one_letter_code
_entity_poly.pdbx_strand_id
1 'polypeptide(L)'
;MKNVYFFLLILFLTKSAYAIEFQGKFIQGHFIIGKTDPKTKVWIDKNKVRTSDDGYFVFGIGRDRKYDVVITLNKDGNKQKIVKKVQKRKYNIQRIDGLEEKKVTPPEEVYERIKRENKIHGDNPYNNCFNRLFFKFIMIHIFNNHHM
;
A
#
# COMPACT_ATOMS: atom_id res chain seq x y z
N MET A 1 -52.02 -6.56 -10.78
CA MET A 1 -50.94 -7.50 -11.09
C MET A 1 -49.77 -6.86 -11.84
N LYS A 2 -49.95 -5.83 -12.67
CA LYS A 2 -48.83 -5.12 -13.39
C LYS A 2 -47.79 -4.48 -12.47
N ASN A 3 -48.19 -3.96 -11.30
CA ASN A 3 -47.25 -3.28 -10.37
C ASN A 3 -46.32 -4.25 -9.60
N VAL A 4 -46.68 -5.51 -9.43
CA VAL A 4 -45.89 -6.53 -8.79
C VAL A 4 -44.67 -6.88 -9.64
N TYR A 5 -44.81 -6.98 -10.95
CA TYR A 5 -43.69 -7.24 -11.87
C TYR A 5 -42.70 -6.09 -11.92
N PHE A 6 -43.17 -4.84 -11.80
CA PHE A 6 -42.30 -3.66 -11.72
C PHE A 6 -41.47 -3.65 -10.45
N PHE A 7 -42.05 -4.04 -9.32
CA PHE A 7 -41.34 -4.16 -8.04
C PHE A 7 -40.31 -5.30 -8.04
N LEU A 8 -40.67 -6.41 -8.69
CA LEU A 8 -39.76 -7.56 -8.85
C LEU A 8 -38.58 -7.23 -9.78
N LEU A 9 -38.80 -6.41 -10.80
CA LEU A 9 -37.74 -5.94 -11.70
C LEU A 9 -36.74 -5.03 -10.98
N ILE A 10 -37.18 -4.16 -10.07
CA ILE A 10 -36.31 -3.28 -9.28
C ILE A 10 -35.43 -4.08 -8.31
N LEU A 11 -35.92 -5.19 -7.76
CA LEU A 11 -35.15 -6.06 -6.85
C LEU A 11 -33.96 -6.74 -7.54
N PHE A 12 -34.05 -6.98 -8.86
CA PHE A 12 -32.98 -7.60 -9.65
C PHE A 12 -31.85 -6.63 -10.02
N LEU A 13 -32.01 -5.32 -9.82
CA LEU A 13 -31.02 -4.29 -10.19
C LEU A 13 -30.02 -3.95 -9.10
N THR A 14 -30.08 -4.61 -7.94
CA THR A 14 -29.11 -4.39 -6.85
C THR A 14 -27.75 -4.98 -7.24
N LYS A 15 -26.87 -4.15 -7.80
CA LYS A 15 -25.47 -4.52 -7.99
C LYS A 15 -24.81 -4.64 -6.62
N SER A 16 -24.21 -5.79 -6.33
CA SER A 16 -23.39 -5.97 -5.15
C SER A 16 -22.22 -4.98 -5.17
N ALA A 17 -22.27 -3.96 -4.33
CA ALA A 17 -21.14 -3.09 -4.09
C ALA A 17 -20.16 -3.81 -3.15
N TYR A 18 -18.90 -3.92 -3.53
CA TYR A 18 -17.88 -4.45 -2.64
C TYR A 18 -17.65 -3.47 -1.49
N ALA A 19 -17.75 -3.96 -0.26
CA ALA A 19 -17.36 -3.19 0.90
C ALA A 19 -15.82 -3.09 0.92
N ILE A 20 -15.32 -1.87 0.96
CA ILE A 20 -13.91 -1.60 1.16
C ILE A 20 -13.75 -0.51 2.22
N GLU A 21 -12.92 -0.81 3.22
CA GLU A 21 -12.58 0.11 4.28
C GLU A 21 -11.11 0.49 4.18
N PHE A 22 -10.78 1.74 4.51
CA PHE A 22 -9.41 2.24 4.54
C PHE A 22 -9.11 2.84 5.89
N GLN A 23 -8.00 2.43 6.48
CA GLN A 23 -7.41 3.06 7.66
C GLN A 23 -6.14 3.80 7.24
N GLY A 24 -6.00 5.04 7.70
CA GLY A 24 -4.92 5.95 7.34
C GLY A 24 -5.38 7.14 6.52
N LYS A 25 -4.44 8.05 6.25
CA LYS A 25 -4.70 9.28 5.49
C LYS A 25 -4.03 9.19 4.12
N PHE A 26 -4.76 9.50 3.05
CA PHE A 26 -4.22 9.55 1.68
C PHE A 26 -3.35 10.79 1.47
N ILE A 27 -2.20 10.82 2.14
CA ILE A 27 -1.21 11.90 2.13
C ILE A 27 0.14 11.32 1.67
N GLN A 28 0.94 12.11 0.98
CA GLN A 28 2.31 11.73 0.57
C GLN A 28 3.13 11.19 1.75
N GLY A 29 3.86 10.10 1.54
CA GLY A 29 4.71 9.45 2.54
C GLY A 29 3.98 8.66 3.62
N HIS A 30 2.67 8.48 3.52
CA HIS A 30 1.88 7.66 4.45
C HIS A 30 1.67 6.25 3.91
N PHE A 31 1.38 5.32 4.79
CA PHE A 31 0.88 4.01 4.44
C PHE A 31 -0.63 3.92 4.72
N ILE A 32 -1.30 3.07 3.97
CA ILE A 32 -2.73 2.81 4.07
C ILE A 32 -2.93 1.33 4.31
N ILE A 33 -3.82 1.01 5.24
CA ILE A 33 -4.33 -0.33 5.44
C ILE A 33 -5.72 -0.37 4.82
N GLY A 34 -5.93 -1.33 3.94
CA GLY A 34 -7.24 -1.58 3.36
C GLY A 34 -7.81 -2.91 3.83
N LYS A 35 -9.13 -2.98 3.97
CA LYS A 35 -9.88 -4.21 4.20
C LYS A 35 -10.92 -4.35 3.11
N THR A 36 -10.97 -5.50 2.50
CA THR A 36 -11.94 -5.89 1.47
C THR A 36 -12.47 -7.29 1.77
N ASP A 37 -13.41 -7.76 0.99
CA ASP A 37 -13.90 -9.13 1.13
C ASP A 37 -12.76 -10.15 0.97
N PRO A 38 -12.81 -11.29 1.67
CA PRO A 38 -11.87 -12.40 1.50
C PRO A 38 -11.77 -12.86 0.03
N LYS A 39 -10.57 -13.33 -0.36
CA LYS A 39 -10.25 -13.82 -1.71
C LYS A 39 -10.29 -12.75 -2.82
N THR A 40 -10.53 -11.48 -2.51
CA THR A 40 -10.47 -10.39 -3.47
C THR A 40 -9.02 -10.10 -3.86
N LYS A 41 -8.75 -10.04 -5.15
CA LYS A 41 -7.44 -9.62 -5.67
C LYS A 41 -7.42 -8.11 -5.77
N VAL A 42 -6.34 -7.49 -5.26
CA VAL A 42 -6.18 -6.03 -5.17
C VAL A 42 -4.99 -5.58 -6.01
N TRP A 43 -5.17 -4.51 -6.76
CA TRP A 43 -4.10 -3.79 -7.46
C TRP A 43 -4.10 -2.33 -7.03
N ILE A 44 -2.93 -1.81 -6.77
CA ILE A 44 -2.68 -0.38 -6.57
C ILE A 44 -1.97 0.14 -7.80
N ASP A 45 -2.61 1.03 -8.52
CA ASP A 45 -2.22 1.47 -9.86
C ASP A 45 -2.14 0.28 -10.82
N LYS A 46 -0.93 -0.19 -11.15
CA LYS A 46 -0.69 -1.36 -12.01
C LYS A 46 -0.12 -2.55 -11.24
N ASN A 47 0.24 -2.36 -9.96
CA ASN A 47 0.95 -3.35 -9.16
C ASN A 47 -0.04 -4.18 -8.34
N LYS A 48 0.09 -5.50 -8.45
CA LYS A 48 -0.69 -6.43 -7.61
C LYS A 48 -0.18 -6.35 -6.17
N VAL A 49 -1.10 -6.18 -5.22
CA VAL A 49 -0.79 -6.14 -3.79
C VAL A 49 -1.17 -7.49 -3.15
N ARG A 50 -0.36 -7.93 -2.20
CA ARG A 50 -0.67 -9.12 -1.41
C ARG A 50 -1.84 -8.82 -0.49
N THR A 51 -2.82 -9.71 -0.50
CA THR A 51 -4.00 -9.66 0.37
C THR A 51 -3.94 -10.85 1.33
N SER A 52 -4.30 -10.65 2.60
CA SER A 52 -4.46 -11.75 3.57
C SER A 52 -5.73 -12.55 3.29
N ASP A 53 -5.86 -13.70 3.95
CA ASP A 53 -7.04 -14.55 3.83
C ASP A 53 -8.31 -13.83 4.34
N ASP A 54 -8.16 -12.93 5.32
CA ASP A 54 -9.24 -12.09 5.86
C ASP A 54 -9.54 -10.82 5.03
N GLY A 55 -8.83 -10.63 3.92
CA GLY A 55 -9.03 -9.50 3.02
C GLY A 55 -8.23 -8.23 3.33
N TYR A 56 -7.29 -8.27 4.29
CA TYR A 56 -6.45 -7.11 4.58
C TYR A 56 -5.30 -6.96 3.58
N PHE A 57 -4.98 -5.73 3.23
CA PHE A 57 -3.83 -5.37 2.42
C PHE A 57 -3.23 -4.04 2.86
N VAL A 58 -1.96 -3.82 2.57
CA VAL A 58 -1.22 -2.61 2.94
C VAL A 58 -0.47 -2.09 1.73
N PHE A 59 -0.45 -0.77 1.57
CA PHE A 59 0.37 -0.12 0.56
C PHE A 59 0.85 1.26 1.03
N GLY A 60 1.99 1.70 0.50
CA GLY A 60 2.59 3.00 0.77
C GLY A 60 2.28 4.01 -0.34
N ILE A 61 2.07 5.25 0.06
CA ILE A 61 1.99 6.39 -0.84
C ILE A 61 3.37 7.02 -0.93
N GLY A 62 3.95 7.04 -2.12
CA GLY A 62 5.28 7.60 -2.34
C GLY A 62 5.38 9.06 -1.85
N ARG A 63 6.57 9.42 -1.31
CA ARG A 63 6.85 10.77 -0.79
C ARG A 63 6.60 11.88 -1.82
N ASP A 64 6.97 11.62 -3.07
CA ASP A 64 6.93 12.61 -4.16
C ASP A 64 5.77 12.35 -5.14
N ARG A 65 4.77 11.57 -4.72
CA ARG A 65 3.63 11.22 -5.55
C ARG A 65 2.79 12.46 -5.90
N LYS A 66 2.58 12.69 -7.20
CA LYS A 66 1.84 13.84 -7.73
C LYS A 66 0.43 13.53 -8.23
N TYR A 67 0.09 12.25 -8.34
CA TYR A 67 -1.18 11.79 -8.91
C TYR A 67 -1.96 10.92 -7.92
N ASP A 68 -3.25 10.78 -8.16
CA ASP A 68 -4.18 10.02 -7.33
C ASP A 68 -3.85 8.54 -7.32
N VAL A 69 -4.26 7.84 -6.26
CA VAL A 69 -4.13 6.38 -6.14
C VAL A 69 -5.32 5.73 -6.80
N VAL A 70 -5.05 4.82 -7.72
CA VAL A 70 -6.06 3.98 -8.37
C VAL A 70 -6.03 2.60 -7.75
N ILE A 71 -7.12 2.23 -7.10
CA ILE A 71 -7.28 0.92 -6.45
C ILE A 71 -8.23 0.10 -7.30
N THR A 72 -7.78 -1.05 -7.75
CA THR A 72 -8.61 -1.98 -8.54
C THR A 72 -8.82 -3.26 -7.76
N LEU A 73 -10.06 -3.59 -7.51
CA LEU A 73 -10.50 -4.82 -6.86
C LEU A 73 -11.02 -5.77 -7.93
N ASN A 74 -10.71 -7.06 -7.80
CA ASN A 74 -11.28 -8.10 -8.65
C ASN A 74 -11.66 -9.30 -7.79
N LYS A 75 -12.94 -9.60 -7.75
CA LYS A 75 -13.51 -10.77 -7.11
C LYS A 75 -14.40 -11.50 -8.13
N ASP A 76 -14.13 -12.75 -8.37
CA ASP A 76 -14.91 -13.62 -9.25
C ASP A 76 -15.17 -13.03 -10.66
N GLY A 77 -14.14 -12.34 -11.20
CA GLY A 77 -14.22 -11.70 -12.52
C GLY A 77 -14.81 -10.28 -12.51
N ASN A 78 -15.51 -9.88 -11.47
CA ASN A 78 -16.05 -8.53 -11.33
C ASN A 78 -14.96 -7.55 -10.90
N LYS A 79 -14.73 -6.52 -11.70
CA LYS A 79 -13.72 -5.50 -11.46
C LYS A 79 -14.37 -4.21 -10.98
N GLN A 80 -13.89 -3.68 -9.85
CA GLN A 80 -14.25 -2.37 -9.34
C GLN A 80 -13.01 -1.49 -9.28
N LYS A 81 -13.12 -0.25 -9.76
CA LYS A 81 -12.05 0.74 -9.73
C LYS A 81 -12.43 1.89 -8.82
N ILE A 82 -11.55 2.21 -7.88
CA ILE A 82 -11.72 3.30 -6.91
C ILE A 82 -10.53 4.24 -7.06
N VAL A 83 -10.79 5.54 -7.17
CA VAL A 83 -9.76 6.57 -7.24
C VAL A 83 -9.78 7.36 -5.95
N LYS A 84 -8.63 7.47 -5.29
CA LYS A 84 -8.45 8.25 -4.05
C LYS A 84 -7.46 9.39 -4.28
N LYS A 85 -7.91 10.61 -4.02
CA LYS A 85 -7.08 11.82 -4.13
C LYS A 85 -5.98 11.78 -3.07
N VAL A 86 -4.74 12.04 -3.50
CA VAL A 86 -3.57 12.13 -2.61
C VAL A 86 -3.31 13.58 -2.25
N GLN A 87 -3.26 13.86 -0.96
CA GLN A 87 -2.93 15.17 -0.44
C GLN A 87 -1.41 15.38 -0.41
N LYS A 88 -0.97 16.56 -0.80
CA LYS A 88 0.44 16.96 -0.69
C LYS A 88 0.81 17.18 0.77
N ARG A 89 1.94 16.60 1.19
CA ARG A 89 2.50 16.82 2.52
C ARG A 89 3.47 18.00 2.50
N LYS A 90 3.38 18.86 3.50
CA LYS A 90 4.39 19.89 3.77
C LYS A 90 5.47 19.27 4.64
N TYR A 91 6.70 19.19 4.11
CA TYR A 91 7.85 18.69 4.83
C TYR A 91 8.60 19.86 5.47
N ASN A 92 9.06 19.67 6.70
CA ASN A 92 10.02 20.57 7.33
C ASN A 92 11.42 20.11 6.86
N ILE A 93 11.99 20.86 5.91
CA ILE A 93 13.28 20.53 5.31
C ILE A 93 14.34 21.31 6.10
N GLN A 94 15.23 20.57 6.77
CA GLN A 94 16.44 21.14 7.34
C GLN A 94 17.51 21.15 6.25
N ARG A 95 18.13 22.29 6.06
CA ARG A 95 19.29 22.46 5.19
C ARG A 95 20.53 22.62 6.04
N ILE A 96 21.52 21.77 5.84
CA ILE A 96 22.79 21.81 6.51
C ILE A 96 23.83 22.21 5.46
N ASP A 97 24.38 23.40 5.63
CA ASP A 97 25.43 23.93 4.74
C ASP A 97 26.77 23.87 5.50
N GLY A 98 27.89 23.85 4.78
CA GLY A 98 29.25 23.91 5.35
C GLY A 98 29.78 22.58 5.90
N LEU A 99 29.24 21.44 5.48
CA LEU A 99 29.87 20.16 5.76
C LEU A 99 31.18 20.01 5.01
N GLU A 100 32.22 19.58 5.72
CA GLU A 100 33.49 19.22 5.07
C GLU A 100 33.27 18.10 4.07
N GLU A 101 33.90 18.22 2.87
CA GLU A 101 33.76 17.25 1.79
C GLU A 101 34.08 15.81 2.20
N LYS A 102 35.08 15.63 3.09
CA LYS A 102 35.46 14.33 3.67
C LYS A 102 34.34 13.63 4.45
N LYS A 103 33.34 14.38 4.94
CA LYS A 103 32.19 13.85 5.68
C LYS A 103 31.03 13.48 4.75
N VAL A 104 31.03 13.98 3.52
CA VAL A 104 29.96 13.78 2.53
C VAL A 104 30.38 12.73 1.50
N THR A 105 31.66 12.74 1.10
CA THR A 105 32.21 11.82 0.11
C THR A 105 33.11 10.79 0.80
N PRO A 106 32.82 9.50 0.72
CA PRO A 106 33.69 8.47 1.30
C PRO A 106 35.10 8.54 0.69
N PRO A 107 36.16 8.36 1.48
CA PRO A 107 37.52 8.21 0.94
C PRO A 107 37.62 7.02 -0.03
N GLU A 108 38.47 7.14 -1.05
CA GLU A 108 38.65 6.12 -2.10
C GLU A 108 38.92 4.71 -1.50
N GLU A 109 39.70 4.63 -0.43
CA GLU A 109 40.02 3.39 0.28
C GLU A 109 38.79 2.65 0.80
N VAL A 110 37.72 3.39 1.11
CA VAL A 110 36.48 2.83 1.66
C VAL A 110 35.49 2.44 0.53
N TYR A 111 35.71 2.95 -0.67
CA TYR A 111 34.77 2.79 -1.79
C TYR A 111 34.59 1.32 -2.20
N GLU A 112 35.70 0.57 -2.28
CA GLU A 112 35.66 -0.86 -2.60
C GLU A 112 34.96 -1.70 -1.54
N ARG A 113 35.08 -1.29 -0.28
CA ARG A 113 34.34 -1.91 0.83
C ARG A 113 32.84 -1.66 0.70
N ILE A 114 32.42 -0.40 0.48
CA ILE A 114 31.01 -0.01 0.29
C ILE A 114 30.41 -0.77 -0.89
N LYS A 115 31.11 -0.86 -2.00
CA LYS A 115 30.67 -1.58 -3.21
C LYS A 115 30.44 -3.07 -2.93
N ARG A 116 31.35 -3.69 -2.18
CA ARG A 116 31.22 -5.10 -1.77
C ARG A 116 30.04 -5.31 -0.82
N GLU A 117 29.89 -4.45 0.17
CA GLU A 117 28.77 -4.50 1.11
C GLU A 117 27.43 -4.30 0.40
N ASN A 118 27.33 -3.34 -0.52
CA ASN A 118 26.13 -3.11 -1.32
C ASN A 118 25.75 -4.31 -2.19
N LYS A 119 26.74 -5.02 -2.74
CA LYS A 119 26.51 -6.25 -3.50
C LYS A 119 25.94 -7.35 -2.61
N ILE A 120 26.50 -7.54 -1.40
CA ILE A 120 26.01 -8.53 -0.43
C ILE A 120 24.56 -8.20 -0.01
N HIS A 121 24.25 -6.91 0.19
CA HIS A 121 22.88 -6.49 0.53
C HIS A 121 21.92 -6.62 -0.65
N GLY A 122 22.34 -6.35 -1.87
CA GLY A 122 21.52 -6.49 -3.08
C GLY A 122 21.12 -7.94 -3.37
N ASP A 123 22.06 -8.87 -3.16
CA ASP A 123 21.90 -10.30 -3.44
C ASP A 123 21.29 -11.07 -2.24
N ASN A 124 20.96 -10.39 -1.14
CA ASN A 124 20.50 -11.03 0.09
C ASN A 124 19.06 -11.56 -0.05
N PRO A 125 18.85 -12.89 -0.02
CA PRO A 125 17.50 -13.49 -0.09
C PRO A 125 16.61 -13.11 1.09
N TYR A 126 17.17 -12.58 2.18
CA TYR A 126 16.43 -12.11 3.35
C TYR A 126 15.69 -10.80 3.14
N ASN A 127 15.97 -10.02 2.07
CA ASN A 127 15.19 -8.83 1.72
C ASN A 127 13.71 -9.18 1.49
N ASN A 128 13.43 -10.37 0.95
CA ASN A 128 12.06 -10.90 0.85
C ASN A 128 11.50 -11.36 2.20
N CYS A 129 12.36 -11.81 3.12
CA CYS A 129 11.97 -12.25 4.45
C CYS A 129 11.59 -11.07 5.36
N PHE A 130 12.32 -9.95 5.28
CA PHE A 130 12.01 -8.73 6.04
C PHE A 130 10.63 -8.17 5.65
N ASN A 131 10.32 -8.11 4.36
CA ASN A 131 9.00 -7.70 3.90
C ASN A 131 7.89 -8.66 4.37
N ARG A 132 8.17 -9.94 4.47
CA ARG A 132 7.23 -10.97 4.96
C ARG A 132 7.03 -10.89 6.48
N LEU A 133 8.10 -10.66 7.26
CA LEU A 133 8.06 -10.49 8.71
C LEU A 133 7.40 -9.17 9.11
N PHE A 134 7.73 -8.08 8.42
CA PHE A 134 7.14 -6.76 8.63
C PHE A 134 5.63 -6.77 8.38
N PHE A 135 5.20 -7.43 7.30
CA PHE A 135 3.78 -7.60 7.00
C PHE A 135 3.07 -8.43 8.08
N LYS A 136 3.70 -9.50 8.55
CA LYS A 136 3.18 -10.35 9.64
C LYS A 136 3.10 -9.59 10.96
N PHE A 137 4.10 -8.77 11.28
CA PHE A 137 4.16 -7.96 12.51
C PHE A 137 3.07 -6.89 12.54
N ILE A 138 2.88 -6.15 11.44
CA ILE A 138 1.81 -5.16 11.30
C ILE A 138 0.44 -5.84 11.45
N MET A 139 0.25 -6.99 10.83
CA MET A 139 -1.01 -7.73 10.91
C MET A 139 -1.33 -8.17 12.34
N ILE A 140 -0.35 -8.69 13.08
CA ILE A 140 -0.53 -9.11 14.49
C ILE A 140 -0.88 -7.89 15.37
N HIS A 141 -0.24 -6.74 15.16
CA HIS A 141 -0.49 -5.55 15.97
C HIS A 141 -1.90 -4.96 15.73
N ILE A 142 -2.39 -5.04 14.50
CA ILE A 142 -3.74 -4.61 14.14
C ILE A 142 -4.79 -5.54 14.77
N PHE A 143 -4.56 -6.86 14.75
CA PHE A 143 -5.51 -7.82 15.34
C PHE A 143 -5.60 -7.72 16.85
N ASN A 144 -4.49 -7.49 17.56
CA ASN A 144 -4.49 -7.39 19.02
C ASN A 144 -5.16 -6.10 19.56
N ASN A 145 -5.24 -5.04 18.76
CA ASN A 145 -5.88 -3.77 19.17
C ASN A 145 -7.38 -3.69 18.84
N HIS A 146 -7.95 -4.70 18.18
CA HIS A 146 -9.39 -4.73 17.86
C HIS A 146 -10.24 -5.55 18.84
N HIS A 147 -9.62 -6.10 19.89
CA HIS A 147 -10.30 -6.90 20.94
C HIS A 147 -10.35 -6.21 22.32
N MET A 148 -10.24 -4.86 22.35
CA MET A 148 -10.60 -4.08 23.56
C MET A 148 -11.76 -3.13 23.26
#